data_e44edbec57d8769f5cad485b6a4ea1c0
#
_entry.id   e44edbec57d8769f5cad485b6a4ea1c0
#
_cell.length_a   1.000
_cell.length_b   1.000
_cell.length_c   1.000
_cell.angle_alpha   90.00
_cell.angle_beta   90.00
_cell.angle_gamma   90.00
#
_symmetry.space_group_name_H-M   'P 1'
#
loop_
_entity.id
_entity.type
_entity.pdbx_description
1 polymer ?
#
loop_
_entity_poly.entity_id
_entity_poly.type
_entity_poly.pdbx_seq_one_letter_code
_entity_poly.pdbx_strand_id
1 'polypeptide(L)'
;MNEREKTALILYNAFIRAGMTVVGACAMLGNAEAESAMRCNNVENRCPMSDGAYTESVDNGTYQNFANDAYGYGAFQWTHKSRKPGLLEMARTWGTSISDPYLQAAYAVAELEEKFPTVLSYLKTAADLYTATKMVCEKYESPAVNNVSERYKYAKQYYDGFAKADGIPELPEPEPVYSRPSYYCAVKLPLLKKGMKDGAVVGLQQLLSARGYYTGDCDGIFGETTKRSVMGFQADAGLETDGEVGWHTWGKLIAE
;
A
#
# COMPACT_ATOMS: atom_id res chain seq x y z
N MET A 1 -19.14 -7.58 14.80
CA MET A 1 -17.72 -7.74 14.38
C MET A 1 -16.92 -6.62 15.04
N ASN A 2 -15.89 -6.95 15.78
CA ASN A 2 -14.98 -5.97 16.39
C ASN A 2 -13.92 -5.50 15.37
N GLU A 3 -13.13 -4.45 15.70
CA GLU A 3 -12.14 -3.88 14.78
C GLU A 3 -11.04 -4.90 14.35
N ARG A 4 -10.63 -5.78 15.26
CA ARG A 4 -9.67 -6.85 14.95
C ARG A 4 -10.23 -7.83 13.90
N GLU A 5 -11.48 -8.28 14.09
CA GLU A 5 -12.15 -9.16 13.14
C GLU A 5 -12.33 -8.48 11.78
N LYS A 6 -12.68 -7.19 11.79
CA LYS A 6 -12.83 -6.39 10.57
C LYS A 6 -11.51 -6.26 9.82
N THR A 7 -10.43 -5.93 10.51
CA THR A 7 -9.08 -5.86 9.91
C THR A 7 -8.68 -7.21 9.33
N ALA A 8 -8.84 -8.31 10.08
CA ALA A 8 -8.51 -9.64 9.60
C ALA A 8 -9.27 -10.00 8.32
N LEU A 9 -10.56 -9.65 8.23
CA LEU A 9 -11.39 -9.91 7.06
C LEU A 9 -10.97 -9.05 5.86
N ILE A 10 -10.58 -7.78 6.07
CA ILE A 10 -10.04 -6.91 5.02
C ILE A 10 -8.75 -7.49 4.44
N LEU A 11 -7.80 -7.86 5.30
CA LEU A 11 -6.54 -8.47 4.90
C LEU A 11 -6.79 -9.79 4.15
N TYR A 12 -7.63 -10.67 4.70
CA TYR A 12 -7.99 -11.95 4.09
C TYR A 12 -8.51 -11.76 2.66
N ASN A 13 -9.49 -10.88 2.46
CA ASN A 13 -10.07 -10.63 1.15
C ASN A 13 -9.05 -10.08 0.15
N ALA A 14 -8.15 -9.21 0.59
CA ALA A 14 -7.07 -8.70 -0.26
C ALA A 14 -6.14 -9.84 -0.71
N PHE A 15 -5.76 -10.75 0.20
CA PHE A 15 -4.89 -11.89 -0.11
C PHE A 15 -5.57 -12.91 -1.05
N ILE A 16 -6.85 -13.20 -0.84
CA ILE A 16 -7.62 -14.07 -1.76
C ILE A 16 -7.71 -13.42 -3.15
N ARG A 17 -8.00 -12.12 -3.23
CA ARG A 17 -8.02 -11.38 -4.51
C ARG A 17 -6.65 -11.36 -5.21
N ALA A 18 -5.57 -11.38 -4.46
CA ALA A 18 -4.21 -11.53 -4.99
C ALA A 18 -3.89 -12.95 -5.48
N GLY A 19 -4.85 -13.88 -5.37
CA GLY A 19 -4.75 -15.26 -5.84
C GLY A 19 -4.13 -16.23 -4.84
N MET A 20 -4.01 -15.85 -3.57
CA MET A 20 -3.55 -16.80 -2.53
C MET A 20 -4.63 -17.84 -2.26
N THR A 21 -4.22 -19.06 -1.88
CA THR A 21 -5.15 -20.04 -1.32
C THR A 21 -5.66 -19.60 0.04
N VAL A 22 -6.75 -20.20 0.54
CA VAL A 22 -7.21 -19.99 1.92
C VAL A 22 -6.10 -20.24 2.93
N VAL A 23 -5.30 -21.28 2.70
CA VAL A 23 -4.11 -21.63 3.50
C VAL A 23 -3.09 -20.49 3.47
N GLY A 24 -2.75 -19.99 2.29
CA GLY A 24 -1.80 -18.88 2.11
C GLY A 24 -2.27 -17.59 2.79
N ALA A 25 -3.53 -17.24 2.58
CA ALA A 25 -4.12 -16.05 3.22
C ALA A 25 -4.12 -16.17 4.76
N CYS A 26 -4.55 -17.30 5.30
CA CYS A 26 -4.55 -17.52 6.75
C CYS A 26 -3.14 -17.57 7.35
N ALA A 27 -2.13 -18.03 6.60
CA ALA A 27 -0.74 -17.96 7.02
C ALA A 27 -0.24 -16.50 7.17
N MET A 28 -0.63 -15.61 6.25
CA MET A 28 -0.38 -14.17 6.36
C MET A 28 -1.06 -13.58 7.59
N LEU A 29 -2.35 -13.91 7.81
CA LEU A 29 -3.09 -13.43 8.99
C LEU A 29 -2.48 -13.88 10.31
N GLY A 30 -2.02 -15.13 10.41
CA GLY A 30 -1.37 -15.63 11.62
C GLY A 30 -0.07 -14.89 11.96
N ASN A 31 0.67 -14.44 10.95
CA ASN A 31 1.84 -13.61 11.12
C ASN A 31 1.48 -12.18 11.53
N ALA A 32 0.53 -11.53 10.85
CA ALA A 32 0.04 -10.20 11.22
C ALA A 32 -0.52 -10.14 12.65
N GLU A 33 -1.23 -11.19 13.07
CA GLU A 33 -1.72 -11.33 14.44
C GLU A 33 -0.61 -11.32 15.48
N ALA A 34 0.45 -12.09 15.22
CA ALA A 34 1.61 -12.15 16.10
C ALA A 34 2.41 -10.83 16.15
N GLU A 35 2.43 -10.08 15.06
CA GLU A 35 3.14 -8.79 14.98
C GLU A 35 2.41 -7.65 15.67
N SER A 36 1.08 -7.57 15.54
CA SER A 36 0.33 -6.37 15.94
C SER A 36 -1.00 -6.64 16.63
N ALA A 37 -1.43 -7.89 16.78
CA ALA A 37 -2.81 -8.25 17.12
C ALA A 37 -3.83 -7.61 16.15
N MET A 38 -3.52 -7.58 14.86
CA MET A 38 -4.32 -6.96 13.78
C MET A 38 -4.51 -5.44 13.91
N ARG A 39 -3.70 -4.74 14.70
CA ARG A 39 -3.80 -3.28 14.85
C ARG A 39 -3.00 -2.56 13.77
N CYS A 40 -3.67 -1.94 12.84
CA CYS A 40 -3.04 -1.18 11.74
C CYS A 40 -2.37 0.12 12.19
N ASN A 41 -2.72 0.66 13.35
CA ASN A 41 -2.07 1.82 13.94
C ASN A 41 -0.95 1.47 14.93
N ASN A 42 -0.65 0.19 15.14
CA ASN A 42 0.32 -0.25 16.14
C ASN A 42 1.73 0.26 15.82
N VAL A 43 2.27 1.09 16.67
CA VAL A 43 3.69 1.46 16.65
C VAL A 43 4.44 0.61 17.69
N GLU A 44 5.66 0.22 17.38
CA GLU A 44 6.49 -0.58 18.28
C GLU A 44 6.62 0.05 19.67
N ASN A 45 6.53 -0.78 20.72
CA ASN A 45 6.50 -0.35 22.13
C ASN A 45 7.69 0.52 22.58
N ARG A 46 8.81 0.51 21.85
CA ARG A 46 9.96 1.40 22.10
C ARG A 46 9.73 2.84 21.66
N CYS A 47 8.69 3.10 20.84
CA CYS A 47 8.33 4.45 20.44
C CYS A 47 7.81 5.24 21.65
N PRO A 48 8.28 6.48 21.88
CA PRO A 48 7.79 7.30 23.00
C PRO A 48 6.39 7.86 22.79
N MET A 49 5.85 7.78 21.58
CA MET A 49 4.49 8.24 21.24
C MET A 49 3.49 7.08 21.36
N SER A 50 2.24 7.39 21.71
CA SER A 50 1.16 6.42 21.59
C SER A 50 0.84 6.10 20.11
N ASP A 51 0.20 4.96 19.87
CA ASP A 51 -0.20 4.52 18.52
C ASP A 51 -0.95 5.62 17.75
N GLY A 52 -1.93 6.26 18.41
CA GLY A 52 -2.73 7.33 17.81
C GLY A 52 -1.93 8.60 17.53
N ALA A 53 -1.13 9.06 18.50
CA ALA A 53 -0.32 10.26 18.34
C ALA A 53 0.76 10.09 17.26
N TYR A 54 1.37 8.91 17.19
CA TYR A 54 2.33 8.59 16.14
C TYR A 54 1.67 8.64 14.75
N THR A 55 0.56 7.92 14.58
CA THR A 55 -0.21 7.89 13.33
C THR A 55 -0.62 9.30 12.89
N GLU A 56 -1.26 10.05 13.79
CA GLU A 56 -1.72 11.41 13.50
C GLU A 56 -0.57 12.34 13.08
N SER A 57 0.58 12.25 13.76
CA SER A 57 1.74 13.08 13.44
C SER A 57 2.37 12.75 12.07
N VAL A 58 2.29 11.49 11.64
CA VAL A 58 2.74 11.09 10.30
C VAL A 58 1.75 11.54 9.24
N ASP A 59 0.46 11.33 9.46
CA ASP A 59 -0.61 11.66 8.51
C ASP A 59 -0.70 13.15 8.25
N ASN A 60 -0.55 13.99 9.29
CA ASN A 60 -0.56 15.46 9.16
C ASN A 60 0.79 16.06 8.77
N GLY A 61 1.85 15.24 8.62
CA GLY A 61 3.18 15.65 8.18
C GLY A 61 4.04 16.33 9.25
N THR A 62 3.61 16.40 10.52
CA THR A 62 4.42 16.98 11.61
C THR A 62 5.57 16.06 12.03
N TYR A 63 5.44 14.74 11.83
CA TYR A 63 6.52 13.78 12.00
C TYR A 63 7.06 13.31 10.64
N GLN A 64 8.21 13.84 10.25
CA GLN A 64 8.81 13.58 8.93
C GLN A 64 9.77 12.38 8.89
N ASN A 65 10.08 11.79 10.04
CA ASN A 65 11.08 10.73 10.12
C ASN A 65 10.53 9.31 9.97
N PHE A 66 9.24 9.13 9.68
CA PHE A 66 8.57 7.83 9.56
C PHE A 66 9.34 6.85 8.68
N ALA A 67 9.79 7.29 7.52
CA ALA A 67 10.50 6.45 6.55
C ALA A 67 11.90 5.99 7.03
N ASN A 68 12.51 6.67 8.01
CA ASN A 68 13.89 6.46 8.42
C ASN A 68 14.04 6.07 9.90
N ASP A 69 12.98 6.15 10.70
CA ASP A 69 13.03 5.70 12.09
C ASP A 69 13.10 4.17 12.19
N ALA A 70 13.42 3.67 13.37
CA ALA A 70 13.61 2.25 13.63
C ALA A 70 12.39 1.56 14.27
N TYR A 71 11.23 2.24 14.32
CA TYR A 71 10.04 1.67 14.94
C TYR A 71 9.23 0.85 13.94
N GLY A 72 8.82 -0.37 14.31
CA GLY A 72 7.86 -1.15 13.59
C GLY A 72 6.49 -0.48 13.57
N TYR A 73 5.75 -0.55 12.46
CA TYR A 73 4.45 0.06 12.34
C TYR A 73 3.44 -0.81 11.58
N GLY A 74 2.20 -0.78 12.04
CA GLY A 74 1.06 -1.38 11.36
C GLY A 74 0.93 -2.89 11.55
N ALA A 75 0.05 -3.49 10.75
CA ALA A 75 -0.35 -4.89 10.86
C ALA A 75 0.83 -5.87 10.76
N PHE A 76 1.84 -5.56 9.95
CA PHE A 76 3.03 -6.37 9.72
C PHE A 76 4.31 -5.76 10.33
N GLN A 77 4.19 -4.80 11.23
CA GLN A 77 5.30 -4.14 11.91
C GLN A 77 6.46 -3.76 10.98
N TRP A 78 6.12 -3.12 9.85
CA TRP A 78 7.12 -2.63 8.89
C TRP A 78 8.12 -1.71 9.56
N THR A 79 9.39 -2.12 9.63
CA THR A 79 10.43 -1.42 10.38
C THR A 79 11.51 -0.86 9.46
N HIS A 80 11.93 -1.62 8.45
CA HIS A 80 13.11 -1.29 7.67
C HIS A 80 12.88 -0.11 6.72
N LYS A 81 13.88 0.76 6.58
CA LYS A 81 13.87 1.92 5.66
C LYS A 81 13.63 1.56 4.17
N SER A 82 13.65 0.29 3.80
CA SER A 82 13.23 -0.18 2.47
C SER A 82 11.74 -0.55 2.40
N ARG A 83 11.04 -0.61 3.54
CA ARG A 83 9.63 -1.03 3.62
C ARG A 83 8.71 0.15 3.96
N LYS A 84 9.00 0.91 5.00
CA LYS A 84 8.18 2.06 5.46
C LYS A 84 7.97 3.16 4.41
N PRO A 85 8.95 3.55 3.57
CA PRO A 85 8.71 4.54 2.53
C PRO A 85 7.58 4.18 1.57
N GLY A 86 7.49 2.91 1.17
CA GLY A 86 6.43 2.45 0.27
C GLY A 86 5.04 2.54 0.88
N LEU A 87 4.90 2.20 2.18
CA LEU A 87 3.63 2.39 2.89
C LEU A 87 3.22 3.87 2.95
N LEU A 88 4.16 4.76 3.28
CA LEU A 88 3.92 6.20 3.34
C LEU A 88 3.56 6.78 1.96
N GLU A 89 4.28 6.38 0.92
CA GLU A 89 4.03 6.80 -0.45
C GLU A 89 2.63 6.37 -0.91
N MET A 90 2.25 5.12 -0.64
CA MET A 90 0.92 4.61 -0.97
C MET A 90 -0.17 5.35 -0.19
N ALA A 91 0.02 5.64 1.10
CA ALA A 91 -0.93 6.39 1.91
C ALA A 91 -1.16 7.81 1.35
N ARG A 92 -0.09 8.48 0.97
CA ARG A 92 -0.15 9.81 0.34
C ARG A 92 -0.85 9.77 -1.02
N THR A 93 -0.55 8.77 -1.84
CA THR A 93 -1.19 8.57 -3.15
C THR A 93 -2.69 8.32 -3.01
N TRP A 94 -3.10 7.56 -2.01
CA TRP A 94 -4.50 7.27 -1.75
C TRP A 94 -5.24 8.37 -0.98
N GLY A 95 -4.52 9.35 -0.42
CA GLY A 95 -5.09 10.39 0.43
C GLY A 95 -5.73 9.82 1.70
N THR A 96 -5.16 8.75 2.25
CA THR A 96 -5.69 8.07 3.44
C THR A 96 -4.62 7.95 4.53
N SER A 97 -5.03 7.60 5.75
CA SER A 97 -4.13 7.36 6.88
C SER A 97 -3.19 6.19 6.61
N ILE A 98 -1.96 6.25 7.13
CA ILE A 98 -1.03 5.11 7.16
C ILE A 98 -1.60 3.93 7.96
N SER A 99 -2.60 4.15 8.81
CA SER A 99 -3.29 3.12 9.59
C SER A 99 -4.53 2.53 8.91
N ASP A 100 -4.86 2.96 7.69
CA ASP A 100 -6.02 2.44 6.98
C ASP A 100 -5.81 0.94 6.68
N PRO A 101 -6.71 0.04 7.11
CA PRO A 101 -6.53 -1.39 6.94
C PRO A 101 -6.58 -1.83 5.47
N TYR A 102 -7.31 -1.14 4.61
CA TYR A 102 -7.35 -1.42 3.18
C TYR A 102 -6.03 -1.02 2.50
N LEU A 103 -5.48 0.13 2.90
CA LEU A 103 -4.16 0.56 2.46
C LEU A 103 -3.10 -0.48 2.84
N GLN A 104 -3.07 -0.90 4.11
CA GLN A 104 -2.07 -1.84 4.59
C GLN A 104 -2.22 -3.22 3.96
N ALA A 105 -3.44 -3.66 3.68
CA ALA A 105 -3.71 -4.88 2.92
C ALA A 105 -3.16 -4.81 1.49
N ALA A 106 -3.44 -3.71 0.79
CA ALA A 106 -2.94 -3.48 -0.56
C ALA A 106 -1.41 -3.36 -0.59
N TYR A 107 -0.83 -2.66 0.39
CA TYR A 107 0.61 -2.52 0.50
C TYR A 107 1.31 -3.86 0.76
N ALA A 108 0.77 -4.71 1.63
CA ALA A 108 1.33 -6.05 1.87
C ALA A 108 1.35 -6.89 0.59
N VAL A 109 0.29 -6.83 -0.22
CA VAL A 109 0.24 -7.52 -1.53
C VAL A 109 1.28 -6.94 -2.50
N ALA A 110 1.33 -5.62 -2.66
CA ALA A 110 2.28 -4.97 -3.55
C ALA A 110 3.74 -5.25 -3.15
N GLU A 111 4.03 -5.26 -1.85
CA GLU A 111 5.36 -5.59 -1.34
C GLU A 111 5.73 -7.06 -1.60
N LEU A 112 4.77 -7.99 -1.46
CA LEU A 112 4.97 -9.40 -1.81
C LEU A 112 5.25 -9.57 -3.31
N GLU A 113 4.56 -8.84 -4.17
CA GLU A 113 4.77 -8.87 -5.62
C GLU A 113 6.15 -8.33 -6.01
N GLU A 114 6.56 -7.21 -5.43
CA GLU A 114 7.79 -6.52 -5.79
C GLU A 114 9.04 -7.18 -5.16
N LYS A 115 8.97 -7.44 -3.84
CA LYS A 115 10.17 -7.79 -3.05
C LYS A 115 10.24 -9.27 -2.66
N PHE A 116 9.09 -9.95 -2.60
CA PHE A 116 9.01 -11.34 -2.14
C PHE A 116 8.23 -12.26 -3.10
N PRO A 117 8.51 -12.21 -4.43
CA PRO A 117 7.72 -12.95 -5.42
C PRO A 117 7.73 -14.47 -5.20
N THR A 118 8.81 -15.02 -4.64
CA THR A 118 8.90 -16.45 -4.30
C THR A 118 7.92 -16.81 -3.17
N VAL A 119 7.78 -15.95 -2.15
CA VAL A 119 6.82 -16.14 -1.06
C VAL A 119 5.40 -16.08 -1.61
N LEU A 120 5.09 -15.05 -2.40
CA LEU A 120 3.77 -14.92 -3.02
C LEU A 120 3.41 -16.12 -3.90
N SER A 121 4.33 -16.56 -4.75
CA SER A 121 4.13 -17.74 -5.61
C SER A 121 3.80 -18.99 -4.80
N TYR A 122 4.53 -19.21 -3.69
CA TYR A 122 4.23 -20.30 -2.78
C TYR A 122 2.85 -20.17 -2.14
N LEU A 123 2.47 -18.99 -1.63
CA LEU A 123 1.18 -18.76 -0.99
C LEU A 123 -0.02 -18.92 -1.94
N LYS A 124 0.18 -18.72 -3.25
CA LYS A 124 -0.83 -19.00 -4.29
C LYS A 124 -1.10 -20.48 -4.51
N THR A 125 -0.24 -21.38 -4.05
CA THR A 125 -0.37 -22.83 -4.20
C THR A 125 -0.31 -23.60 -2.87
N ALA A 126 -0.22 -22.87 -1.75
CA ALA A 126 -0.04 -23.47 -0.43
C ALA A 126 -1.21 -24.40 -0.05
N ALA A 127 -0.89 -25.61 0.41
CA ALA A 127 -1.84 -26.61 0.89
C ALA A 127 -1.61 -27.00 2.37
N ASP A 128 -0.41 -26.75 2.91
CA ASP A 128 -0.05 -27.01 4.31
C ASP A 128 0.11 -25.70 5.08
N LEU A 129 -0.76 -25.50 6.07
CA LEU A 129 -0.84 -24.26 6.82
C LEU A 129 0.39 -23.97 7.67
N TYR A 130 1.01 -25.04 8.24
CA TYR A 130 2.20 -24.85 9.07
C TYR A 130 3.39 -24.40 8.22
N THR A 131 3.62 -25.04 7.10
CA THR A 131 4.69 -24.69 6.17
C THR A 131 4.49 -23.29 5.58
N ALA A 132 3.25 -22.94 5.23
CA ALA A 132 2.92 -21.59 4.75
C ALA A 132 3.19 -20.52 5.81
N THR A 133 2.76 -20.76 7.07
CA THR A 133 3.01 -19.84 8.19
C THR A 133 4.51 -19.68 8.45
N LYS A 134 5.26 -20.78 8.40
CA LYS A 134 6.72 -20.76 8.54
C LYS A 134 7.39 -19.98 7.41
N MET A 135 6.95 -20.17 6.16
CA MET A 135 7.48 -19.45 5.00
C MET A 135 7.31 -17.94 5.17
N VAL A 136 6.12 -17.48 5.57
CA VAL A 136 5.86 -16.05 5.84
C VAL A 136 6.74 -15.56 6.98
N CYS A 137 6.79 -16.26 8.10
CA CYS A 137 7.60 -15.90 9.25
C CYS A 137 9.08 -15.73 8.88
N GLU A 138 9.68 -16.72 8.20
CA GLU A 138 11.12 -16.75 7.95
C GLU A 138 11.56 -15.87 6.77
N LYS A 139 10.69 -15.66 5.77
CA LYS A 139 11.07 -15.01 4.52
C LYS A 139 10.48 -13.63 4.34
N TYR A 140 9.29 -13.38 4.86
CA TYR A 140 8.62 -12.09 4.76
C TYR A 140 8.82 -11.24 6.01
N GLU A 141 8.57 -11.80 7.21
CA GLU A 141 8.73 -11.07 8.47
C GLU A 141 10.16 -11.03 8.96
N SER A 142 10.87 -12.15 8.88
CA SER A 142 12.26 -12.31 9.35
C SER A 142 12.49 -11.74 10.78
N PRO A 143 11.66 -12.12 11.77
CA PRO A 143 11.75 -11.58 13.12
C PRO A 143 13.04 -12.01 13.81
N ALA A 144 13.50 -11.21 14.78
CA ALA A 144 14.68 -11.54 15.59
C ALA A 144 14.50 -12.85 16.40
N VAL A 145 13.26 -13.15 16.80
CA VAL A 145 12.88 -14.40 17.48
C VAL A 145 11.83 -15.13 16.65
N ASN A 146 12.18 -16.32 16.20
CA ASN A 146 11.35 -17.12 15.31
C ASN A 146 10.34 -17.94 16.14
N ASN A 147 9.12 -17.44 16.32
CA ASN A 147 8.03 -18.13 17.04
C ASN A 147 6.95 -18.65 16.07
N VAL A 148 7.35 -19.59 15.20
CA VAL A 148 6.44 -20.18 14.19
C VAL A 148 5.24 -20.88 14.85
N SER A 149 5.43 -21.53 16.00
CA SER A 149 4.36 -22.28 16.67
C SER A 149 3.24 -21.38 17.16
N GLU A 150 3.53 -20.19 17.63
CA GLU A 150 2.52 -19.21 18.04
C GLU A 150 1.79 -18.63 16.84
N ARG A 151 2.53 -18.23 15.80
CA ARG A 151 1.97 -17.74 14.53
C ARG A 151 1.05 -18.76 13.89
N TYR A 152 1.43 -20.05 13.94
CA TYR A 152 0.61 -21.15 13.45
C TYR A 152 -0.69 -21.32 14.24
N LYS A 153 -0.69 -21.13 15.56
CA LYS A 153 -1.93 -21.15 16.36
C LYS A 153 -2.92 -20.09 15.89
N TYR A 154 -2.44 -18.88 15.63
CA TYR A 154 -3.26 -17.81 15.09
C TYR A 154 -3.72 -18.11 13.66
N ALA A 155 -2.82 -18.56 12.79
CA ALA A 155 -3.17 -18.94 11.43
C ALA A 155 -4.26 -20.02 11.40
N LYS A 156 -4.18 -21.00 12.32
CA LYS A 156 -5.17 -22.06 12.45
C LYS A 156 -6.53 -21.54 12.92
N GLN A 157 -6.57 -20.58 13.84
CA GLN A 157 -7.84 -19.96 14.27
C GLN A 157 -8.54 -19.26 13.08
N TYR A 158 -7.79 -18.52 12.26
CA TYR A 158 -8.32 -17.90 11.06
C TYR A 158 -8.76 -18.94 10.02
N TYR A 159 -7.96 -19.98 9.81
CA TYR A 159 -8.30 -21.04 8.88
C TYR A 159 -9.60 -21.78 9.31
N ASP A 160 -9.72 -22.15 10.58
CA ASP A 160 -10.91 -22.78 11.11
C ASP A 160 -12.15 -21.87 11.01
N GLY A 161 -11.97 -20.55 11.11
CA GLY A 161 -13.03 -19.56 10.96
C GLY A 161 -13.45 -19.36 9.50
N PHE A 162 -12.51 -19.12 8.61
CA PHE A 162 -12.81 -18.78 7.21
C PHE A 162 -13.07 -20.00 6.32
N ALA A 163 -12.42 -21.16 6.56
CA ALA A 163 -12.63 -22.36 5.76
C ALA A 163 -13.98 -23.05 6.05
N LYS A 164 -14.58 -22.82 7.21
CA LYS A 164 -15.88 -23.41 7.62
C LYS A 164 -17.07 -22.51 7.34
N ALA A 165 -16.84 -21.24 7.02
CA ALA A 165 -17.90 -20.34 6.66
C ALA A 165 -18.40 -20.71 5.26
N ASP A 166 -19.66 -21.14 5.14
CA ASP A 166 -20.36 -21.29 3.86
C ASP A 166 -20.59 -19.89 3.24
N GLY A 167 -19.53 -19.34 2.68
CA GLY A 167 -19.43 -17.98 2.15
C GLY A 167 -18.62 -17.07 3.07
N ILE A 168 -17.59 -16.45 2.49
CA ILE A 168 -16.84 -15.36 3.13
C ILE A 168 -17.85 -14.23 3.35
N PRO A 169 -17.99 -13.68 4.57
CA PRO A 169 -18.85 -12.52 4.75
C PRO A 169 -18.39 -11.41 3.80
N GLU A 170 -19.27 -10.99 2.90
CA GLU A 170 -19.00 -9.78 2.14
C GLU A 170 -18.84 -8.64 3.15
N LEU A 171 -17.63 -8.07 3.17
CA LEU A 171 -17.49 -6.78 3.82
C LEU A 171 -18.39 -5.81 3.07
N PRO A 172 -19.15 -4.95 3.77
CA PRO A 172 -19.72 -3.81 3.10
C PRO A 172 -18.57 -3.14 2.33
N GLU A 173 -18.80 -2.85 1.05
CA GLU A 173 -17.83 -2.07 0.31
C GLU A 173 -17.45 -0.87 1.15
N PRO A 174 -16.14 -0.54 1.27
CA PRO A 174 -15.76 0.65 2.02
C PRO A 174 -16.60 1.80 1.49
N GLU A 175 -17.28 2.50 2.41
CA GLU A 175 -17.93 3.77 2.07
C GLU A 175 -16.94 4.56 1.21
N PRO A 176 -17.34 5.10 0.07
CA PRO A 176 -16.44 5.73 -0.86
C PRO A 176 -15.80 6.95 -0.21
N VAL A 177 -14.68 6.71 0.47
CA VAL A 177 -13.75 7.77 0.78
C VAL A 177 -13.11 8.12 -0.56
N TYR A 178 -13.74 9.04 -1.28
CA TYR A 178 -13.34 9.55 -2.58
C TYR A 178 -12.83 8.46 -3.54
N SER A 179 -13.73 8.01 -4.41
CA SER A 179 -13.53 7.22 -5.62
C SER A 179 -12.20 6.46 -5.69
N ARG A 180 -12.12 5.33 -4.96
CA ARG A 180 -11.10 4.32 -5.27
C ARG A 180 -11.39 3.86 -6.70
N PRO A 181 -10.44 3.98 -7.63
CA PRO A 181 -10.63 3.38 -8.94
C PRO A 181 -10.92 1.90 -8.74
N SER A 182 -11.99 1.38 -9.34
CA SER A 182 -12.39 -0.04 -9.27
C SER A 182 -11.36 -0.97 -9.92
N TYR A 183 -10.27 -0.42 -10.41
CA TYR A 183 -9.15 -1.11 -11.04
C TYR A 183 -7.85 -0.58 -10.44
N TYR A 184 -7.30 -1.30 -9.47
CA TYR A 184 -5.92 -1.08 -9.06
C TYR A 184 -5.02 -1.68 -10.13
N CYS A 185 -4.65 -0.87 -11.10
CA CYS A 185 -3.49 -1.11 -11.93
C CYS A 185 -2.37 -0.26 -11.34
N ALA A 186 -1.39 -0.88 -10.70
CA ALA A 186 -0.17 -0.19 -10.27
C ALA A 186 0.63 0.18 -11.52
N VAL A 187 0.20 1.25 -12.19
CA VAL A 187 1.02 1.86 -13.24
C VAL A 187 2.06 2.70 -12.53
N LYS A 188 3.32 2.26 -12.59
CA LYS A 188 4.45 3.04 -12.14
C LYS A 188 4.61 4.23 -13.08
N LEU A 189 3.99 5.37 -12.74
CA LEU A 189 4.09 6.57 -13.55
C LEU A 189 5.49 7.16 -13.36
N PRO A 190 6.24 7.41 -14.45
CA PRO A 190 7.60 7.90 -14.37
C PRO A 190 7.63 9.36 -13.89
N LEU A 191 8.71 9.74 -13.22
CA LEU A 191 9.06 11.15 -13.07
C LEU A 191 9.35 11.71 -14.48
N LEU A 192 8.58 12.73 -14.90
CA LEU A 192 8.79 13.39 -16.17
C LEU A 192 9.31 14.82 -15.96
N LYS A 193 10.30 15.19 -16.78
CA LYS A 193 10.89 16.52 -16.74
C LYS A 193 11.44 16.95 -18.10
N LYS A 194 11.71 18.23 -18.23
CA LYS A 194 12.26 18.82 -19.46
C LYS A 194 13.46 18.04 -20.00
N GLY A 195 13.42 17.76 -21.28
CA GLY A 195 14.44 17.01 -22.03
C GLY A 195 14.10 15.54 -22.26
N MET A 196 13.07 15.01 -21.58
CA MET A 196 12.65 13.62 -21.81
C MET A 196 11.83 13.48 -23.10
N LYS A 197 11.93 12.29 -23.70
CA LYS A 197 11.19 11.89 -24.90
C LYS A 197 10.74 10.45 -24.73
N ASP A 198 9.44 10.22 -24.54
CA ASP A 198 8.85 8.89 -24.50
C ASP A 198 7.31 8.93 -24.58
N GLY A 199 6.66 7.75 -24.61
CA GLY A 199 5.21 7.61 -24.63
C GLY A 199 4.50 8.18 -23.41
N ALA A 200 5.14 8.22 -22.23
CA ALA A 200 4.53 8.80 -21.04
C ALA A 200 4.43 10.32 -21.15
N VAL A 201 5.32 10.97 -21.89
CA VAL A 201 5.23 12.41 -22.22
C VAL A 201 4.04 12.67 -23.13
N VAL A 202 3.75 11.79 -24.10
CA VAL A 202 2.53 11.88 -24.93
C VAL A 202 1.29 11.85 -24.05
N GLY A 203 1.20 10.89 -23.14
CA GLY A 203 0.07 10.76 -22.19
C GLY A 203 -0.08 12.00 -21.30
N LEU A 204 1.02 12.57 -20.80
CA LEU A 204 1.01 13.81 -20.05
C LEU A 204 0.46 14.98 -20.87
N GLN A 205 0.95 15.16 -22.11
CA GLN A 205 0.51 16.22 -23.00
C GLN A 205 -0.99 16.12 -23.32
N GLN A 206 -1.48 14.90 -23.53
CA GLN A 206 -2.91 14.65 -23.74
C GLN A 206 -3.75 15.01 -22.52
N LEU A 207 -3.33 14.63 -21.32
CA LEU A 207 -4.01 14.98 -20.07
C LEU A 207 -4.02 16.49 -19.83
N LEU A 208 -2.89 17.17 -20.02
CA LEU A 208 -2.79 18.62 -19.90
C LEU A 208 -3.64 19.34 -20.95
N SER A 209 -3.70 18.80 -22.17
CA SER A 209 -4.56 19.33 -23.24
C SER A 209 -6.04 19.18 -22.90
N ALA A 210 -6.45 18.00 -22.43
CA ALA A 210 -7.82 17.74 -22.02
C ALA A 210 -8.30 18.68 -20.88
N ARG A 211 -7.36 19.15 -20.06
CA ARG A 211 -7.63 20.10 -18.97
C ARG A 211 -7.39 21.57 -19.34
N GLY A 212 -7.08 21.85 -20.60
CA GLY A 212 -6.89 23.22 -21.11
C GLY A 212 -5.56 23.88 -20.80
N TYR A 213 -4.59 23.14 -20.25
CA TYR A 213 -3.25 23.66 -19.93
C TYR A 213 -2.24 23.55 -21.07
N TYR A 214 -2.50 22.71 -22.06
CA TYR A 214 -1.57 22.45 -23.17
C TYR A 214 -2.25 22.61 -24.53
N THR A 215 -1.66 23.42 -25.39
CA THR A 215 -2.19 23.71 -26.75
C THR A 215 -1.24 23.30 -27.88
N GLY A 216 -0.12 22.63 -27.56
CA GLY A 216 0.82 22.13 -28.53
C GLY A 216 0.47 20.74 -29.06
N ASP A 217 1.26 20.22 -29.96
CA ASP A 217 1.18 18.85 -30.45
C ASP A 217 1.63 17.86 -29.36
N CYS A 218 0.91 16.76 -29.19
CA CYS A 218 1.29 15.68 -28.27
C CYS A 218 2.38 14.81 -28.89
N ASP A 219 3.58 15.40 -29.05
CA ASP A 219 4.73 14.86 -29.78
C ASP A 219 5.64 13.96 -28.95
N GLY A 220 5.34 13.80 -27.66
CA GLY A 220 6.15 13.03 -26.73
C GLY A 220 7.47 13.69 -26.32
N ILE A 221 7.66 14.99 -26.60
CA ILE A 221 8.84 15.75 -26.23
C ILE A 221 8.51 16.68 -25.06
N PHE A 222 9.12 16.46 -23.91
CA PHE A 222 9.02 17.36 -22.77
C PHE A 222 9.86 18.61 -22.99
N GLY A 223 9.33 19.52 -23.82
CA GLY A 223 9.95 20.79 -24.16
C GLY A 223 9.58 21.91 -23.19
N GLU A 224 9.93 23.16 -23.56
CA GLU A 224 9.61 24.34 -22.76
C GLU A 224 8.11 24.60 -22.66
N THR A 225 7.35 24.32 -23.72
CA THR A 225 5.89 24.45 -23.74
C THR A 225 5.23 23.48 -22.77
N THR A 226 5.67 22.19 -22.80
CA THR A 226 5.19 21.18 -21.85
C THR A 226 5.50 21.58 -20.41
N LYS A 227 6.73 22.04 -20.13
CA LYS A 227 7.13 22.50 -18.81
C LYS A 227 6.24 23.65 -18.31
N ARG A 228 6.00 24.67 -19.13
CA ARG A 228 5.12 25.79 -18.74
C ARG A 228 3.69 25.34 -18.46
N SER A 229 3.17 24.42 -19.23
CA SER A 229 1.84 23.85 -19.02
C SER A 229 1.76 23.05 -17.70
N VAL A 230 2.79 22.28 -17.38
CA VAL A 230 2.90 21.60 -16.07
C VAL A 230 2.90 22.62 -14.94
N MET A 231 3.73 23.67 -15.02
CA MET A 231 3.80 24.73 -14.00
C MET A 231 2.46 25.45 -13.83
N GLY A 232 1.73 25.75 -14.91
CA GLY A 232 0.40 26.33 -14.84
C GLY A 232 -0.59 25.43 -14.11
N PHE A 233 -0.61 24.14 -14.47
CA PHE A 233 -1.43 23.15 -13.78
C PHE A 233 -1.06 23.01 -12.30
N GLN A 234 0.24 22.95 -11.98
CA GLN A 234 0.72 22.85 -10.60
C GLN A 234 0.28 24.03 -9.75
N ALA A 235 0.38 25.26 -10.29
CA ALA A 235 -0.06 26.46 -9.61
C ALA A 235 -1.56 26.41 -9.26
N ASP A 236 -2.41 26.05 -10.22
CA ASP A 236 -3.85 25.96 -10.02
C ASP A 236 -4.26 24.81 -9.10
N ALA A 237 -3.47 23.71 -9.12
CA ALA A 237 -3.65 22.55 -8.24
C ALA A 237 -3.09 22.74 -6.81
N GLY A 238 -2.47 23.90 -6.52
CA GLY A 238 -1.84 24.18 -5.22
C GLY A 238 -0.61 23.32 -4.93
N LEU A 239 0.12 22.91 -5.97
CA LEU A 239 1.36 22.14 -5.89
C LEU A 239 2.60 23.04 -6.00
N GLU A 240 3.76 22.49 -5.65
CA GLU A 240 5.04 23.13 -5.96
C GLU A 240 5.20 23.27 -7.48
N THR A 241 5.48 24.50 -7.96
CA THR A 241 5.55 24.85 -9.38
C THR A 241 6.97 24.64 -9.93
N ASP A 242 7.49 23.42 -9.82
CA ASP A 242 8.85 23.05 -10.27
C ASP A 242 8.88 22.68 -11.77
N GLY A 243 7.73 22.41 -12.36
CA GLY A 243 7.59 21.98 -13.75
C GLY A 243 8.08 20.55 -13.99
N GLU A 244 8.18 19.74 -12.94
CA GLU A 244 8.44 18.30 -13.00
C GLU A 244 7.15 17.54 -12.64
N VAL A 245 6.92 16.40 -13.30
CA VAL A 245 5.71 15.61 -13.08
C VAL A 245 6.05 14.39 -12.25
N GLY A 246 6.11 14.63 -10.94
CA GLY A 246 6.21 13.59 -9.94
C GLY A 246 4.83 13.03 -9.57
N TRP A 247 4.79 12.16 -8.56
CA TRP A 247 3.57 11.48 -8.13
C TRP A 247 2.45 12.45 -7.67
N HIS A 248 2.77 13.59 -7.06
CA HIS A 248 1.79 14.62 -6.69
C HIS A 248 1.11 15.22 -7.91
N THR A 249 1.91 15.56 -8.92
CA THR A 249 1.39 16.13 -10.17
C THR A 249 0.56 15.10 -10.94
N TRP A 250 1.04 13.85 -11.05
CA TRP A 250 0.28 12.77 -11.65
C TRP A 250 -1.03 12.50 -10.92
N GLY A 251 -0.99 12.43 -9.59
CA GLY A 251 -2.18 12.20 -8.76
C GLY A 251 -3.28 13.24 -9.03
N LYS A 252 -2.92 14.52 -9.10
CA LYS A 252 -3.86 15.59 -9.44
C LYS A 252 -4.31 15.56 -10.90
N LEU A 253 -3.43 15.17 -11.82
CA LEU A 253 -3.78 15.05 -13.25
C LEU A 253 -4.74 13.90 -13.58
N ILE A 254 -4.80 12.85 -12.75
CA ILE A 254 -5.58 11.64 -13.02
C ILE A 254 -6.87 11.60 -12.16
N ALA A 255 -6.94 12.34 -11.06
CA ALA A 255 -7.98 12.24 -10.04
C ALA A 255 -9.38 12.79 -10.42
N GLU A 256 -9.61 13.22 -11.67
CA GLU A 256 -10.93 13.66 -12.17
C GLU A 256 -11.26 13.08 -13.54
#